data_bda09f2e4e216f8edc624f77c40db5f0
#
_entry.id   bda09f2e4e216f8edc624f77c40db5f0
#
_cell.length_a   1.000
_cell.length_b   1.000
_cell.length_c   1.000
_cell.angle_alpha   90.00
_cell.angle_beta   90.00
_cell.angle_gamma   90.00
#
_symmetry.space_group_name_H-M   'P 1'
#
loop_
_entity.id
_entity.type
_entity.pdbx_description
1 polymer ?
#
loop_
_entity_poly.entity_id
_entity_poly.type
_entity_poly.pdbx_seq_one_letter_code
_entity_poly.pdbx_strand_id
1 'polypeptide(L)'
;MCIRDRAIALSPEYSRRFFETNAPYRFVELNFKHFLGRAPKSQAELSKHIQILANDGYEAEINSYLDSAEYQNTFGEDTVPYMRILTEEGRAQVAFNRHLSLAEGFAASDAVLNSASLVTSMATNSVPSGWRTTTSRTNRNGAVAGSPAATTKRFRIVVQAQPRGGRQRTPNASYLVSGKDMSSQMKYIHARGGRIVSITEVM
;
A
#
# COMPACT_ATOMS: atom_id res chain seq x y z
N MET A 1 29.91 -7.54 9.74
CA MET A 1 29.45 -6.31 9.03
C MET A 1 29.37 -6.60 7.53
N CYS A 2 28.21 -6.44 6.92
CA CYS A 2 28.04 -6.73 5.49
C CYS A 2 28.71 -5.65 4.64
N ILE A 3 29.91 -5.95 4.13
CA ILE A 3 30.71 -5.04 3.28
C ILE A 3 29.93 -4.67 2.01
N ARG A 4 29.15 -5.61 1.48
CA ARG A 4 28.32 -5.40 0.29
C ARG A 4 27.22 -4.38 0.53
N ASP A 5 26.49 -4.46 1.63
CA ASP A 5 25.36 -3.55 1.90
C ASP A 5 25.87 -2.14 2.15
N ARG A 6 27.01 -2.00 2.82
CA ARG A 6 27.70 -0.72 2.98
C ARG A 6 28.17 -0.13 1.64
N ALA A 7 28.77 -0.95 0.79
CA ALA A 7 29.22 -0.50 -0.54
C ALA A 7 28.05 -0.04 -1.42
N ILE A 8 26.93 -0.73 -1.36
CA ILE A 8 25.69 -0.33 -2.07
C ILE A 8 25.16 0.97 -1.49
N ALA A 9 25.04 1.06 -0.17
CA ALA A 9 24.47 2.23 0.51
C ALA A 9 25.30 3.51 0.32
N LEU A 10 26.60 3.38 0.24
CA LEU A 10 27.53 4.51 -0.02
C LEU A 10 27.76 4.76 -1.52
N SER A 11 27.12 4.02 -2.41
CA SER A 11 27.26 4.23 -3.84
C SER A 11 26.62 5.54 -4.30
N PRO A 12 27.16 6.18 -5.35
CA PRO A 12 26.55 7.37 -5.95
C PRO A 12 25.13 7.14 -6.43
N GLU A 13 24.81 5.92 -6.86
CA GLU A 13 23.46 5.57 -7.32
C GLU A 13 22.44 5.55 -6.17
N TYR A 14 22.82 5.05 -5.00
CA TYR A 14 21.94 5.08 -3.82
C TYR A 14 21.71 6.52 -3.35
N SER A 15 22.78 7.33 -3.28
CA SER A 15 22.68 8.75 -2.94
C SER A 15 21.73 9.48 -3.90
N ARG A 16 21.96 9.32 -5.20
CA ARG A 16 21.14 9.95 -6.23
C ARG A 16 19.66 9.59 -6.15
N ARG A 17 19.34 8.30 -5.88
CA ARG A 17 17.97 7.82 -5.86
C ARG A 17 17.22 8.17 -4.59
N PHE A 18 17.87 8.08 -3.46
CA PHE A 18 17.20 8.09 -2.16
C PHE A 18 17.51 9.31 -1.31
N PHE A 19 18.70 9.88 -1.42
CA PHE A 19 19.09 11.05 -0.64
C PHE A 19 18.78 12.36 -1.36
N GLU A 20 19.25 12.53 -2.58
CA GLU A 20 19.12 13.80 -3.31
C GLU A 20 17.68 14.13 -3.73
N THR A 21 16.85 13.10 -3.95
CA THR A 21 15.49 13.23 -4.43
C THR A 21 14.44 13.30 -3.34
N ASN A 22 14.81 13.06 -2.09
CA ASN A 22 13.87 12.99 -0.97
C ASN A 22 14.19 14.00 0.14
N ALA A 23 13.15 14.40 0.87
CA ALA A 23 13.33 15.17 2.10
C ALA A 23 14.07 14.32 3.16
N PRO A 24 14.87 14.94 4.06
CA PRO A 24 15.66 14.21 5.06
C PRO A 24 14.87 13.19 5.87
N TYR A 25 13.67 13.53 6.30
CA TYR A 25 12.80 12.63 7.04
C TYR A 25 12.40 11.40 6.22
N ARG A 26 12.13 11.60 4.93
CA ARG A 26 11.80 10.49 4.05
C ARG A 26 13.02 9.60 3.76
N PHE A 27 14.17 10.20 3.60
CA PHE A 27 15.42 9.47 3.45
C PHE A 27 15.68 8.55 4.66
N VAL A 28 15.52 9.06 5.88
CA VAL A 28 15.64 8.26 7.10
C VAL A 28 14.59 7.14 7.16
N GLU A 29 13.34 7.41 6.81
CA GLU A 29 12.30 6.37 6.72
C GLU A 29 12.69 5.25 5.75
N LEU A 30 13.24 5.61 4.58
CA LEU A 30 13.70 4.64 3.58
C LEU A 30 14.89 3.82 4.09
N ASN A 31 15.81 4.43 4.82
CA ASN A 31 16.93 3.72 5.43
C ASN A 31 16.49 2.71 6.47
N PHE A 32 15.51 3.02 7.31
CA PHE A 32 14.87 2.03 8.19
C PHE A 32 14.28 0.85 7.41
N LYS A 33 13.65 1.13 6.29
CA LYS A 33 13.11 0.09 5.40
C LYS A 33 14.20 -0.76 4.77
N HIS A 34 15.24 -0.12 4.22
CA HIS A 34 16.26 -0.79 3.45
C HIS A 34 17.24 -1.57 4.31
N PHE A 35 17.66 -1.00 5.46
CA PHE A 35 18.71 -1.61 6.30
C PHE A 35 18.13 -2.38 7.48
N LEU A 36 17.06 -1.92 8.11
CA LEU A 36 16.47 -2.61 9.25
C LEU A 36 15.20 -3.40 8.91
N GLY A 37 14.68 -3.25 7.70
CA GLY A 37 13.49 -3.96 7.23
C GLY A 37 12.20 -3.61 7.97
N ARG A 38 12.18 -2.49 8.69
CA ARG A 38 11.04 -2.05 9.50
C ARG A 38 10.82 -0.53 9.44
N ALA A 39 9.67 -0.08 9.90
CA ALA A 39 9.43 1.34 10.16
C ALA A 39 10.13 1.79 11.47
N PRO A 40 10.44 3.08 11.62
CA PRO A 40 10.86 3.65 12.89
C PRO A 40 9.83 3.39 13.99
N LYS A 41 10.27 3.04 15.20
CA LYS A 41 9.38 2.72 16.32
C LYS A 41 8.77 3.97 16.95
N SER A 42 9.52 5.06 16.98
CA SER A 42 9.10 6.30 17.62
C SER A 42 9.66 7.53 16.91
N GLN A 43 9.07 8.68 17.22
CA GLN A 43 9.58 9.97 16.77
C GLN A 43 11.00 10.26 17.32
N ALA A 44 11.31 9.78 18.52
CA ALA A 44 12.64 9.94 19.10
C ALA A 44 13.72 9.20 18.29
N GLU A 45 13.42 7.99 17.85
CA GLU A 45 14.32 7.20 16.98
C GLU A 45 14.56 7.92 15.65
N LEU A 46 13.50 8.41 15.02
CA LEU A 46 13.60 9.18 13.79
C LEU A 46 14.41 10.46 13.96
N SER A 47 14.16 11.22 15.02
CA SER A 47 14.87 12.48 15.34
C SER A 47 16.35 12.24 15.59
N LYS A 48 16.71 11.12 16.23
CA LYS A 48 18.12 10.75 16.44
C LYS A 48 18.86 10.60 15.12
N HIS A 49 18.30 9.89 14.15
CA HIS A 49 18.94 9.70 12.84
C HIS A 49 18.99 11.00 12.02
N ILE A 50 17.96 11.85 12.12
CA ILE A 50 18.00 13.20 11.53
C ILE A 50 19.12 14.05 12.11
N GLN A 51 19.37 13.95 13.42
CA GLN A 51 20.47 14.67 14.07
C GLN A 51 21.85 14.16 13.61
N ILE A 52 22.00 12.84 13.47
CA ILE A 52 23.24 12.26 12.92
C ILE A 52 23.45 12.76 11.48
N LEU A 53 22.42 12.70 10.65
CA LEU A 53 22.49 13.18 9.28
C LEU A 53 22.86 14.67 9.19
N ALA A 54 22.32 15.50 10.08
CA ALA A 54 22.57 16.93 10.09
C ALA A 54 23.96 17.31 10.63
N ASN A 55 24.47 16.58 11.62
CA ASN A 55 25.72 16.91 12.31
C ASN A 55 26.93 16.17 11.70
N ASP A 56 26.77 14.90 11.40
CA ASP A 56 27.86 13.99 11.04
C ASP A 56 27.82 13.59 9.55
N GLY A 57 26.70 13.90 8.86
CA GLY A 57 26.54 13.72 7.43
C GLY A 57 26.03 12.36 7.01
N TYR A 58 25.95 12.17 5.69
CA TYR A 58 25.35 11.01 5.01
C TYR A 58 26.00 9.68 5.39
N GLU A 59 27.32 9.61 5.35
CA GLU A 59 28.07 8.38 5.63
C GLU A 59 27.88 7.91 7.09
N ALA A 60 27.94 8.84 8.03
CA ALA A 60 27.72 8.54 9.45
C ALA A 60 26.29 8.03 9.72
N GLU A 61 25.32 8.60 9.04
CA GLU A 61 23.93 8.16 9.15
C GLU A 61 23.76 6.73 8.64
N ILE A 62 24.28 6.40 7.45
CA ILE A 62 24.24 5.02 6.92
C ILE A 62 24.95 4.04 7.87
N ASN A 63 26.13 4.40 8.35
CA ASN A 63 26.90 3.56 9.25
C ASN A 63 26.16 3.31 10.57
N SER A 64 25.39 4.28 11.05
CA SER A 64 24.62 4.15 12.28
C SER A 64 23.59 3.00 12.24
N TYR A 65 23.04 2.64 11.06
CA TYR A 65 22.20 1.45 10.90
C TYR A 65 23.01 0.17 10.83
N LEU A 66 24.03 0.14 9.97
CA LEU A 66 24.80 -1.07 9.68
C LEU A 66 25.64 -1.54 10.87
N ASP A 67 26.09 -0.61 11.70
CA ASP A 67 26.86 -0.88 12.91
C ASP A 67 25.96 -1.09 14.14
N SER A 68 24.64 -0.96 13.98
CA SER A 68 23.71 -1.14 15.09
C SER A 68 23.64 -2.60 15.54
N ALA A 69 23.44 -2.79 16.85
CA ALA A 69 23.20 -4.13 17.41
C ALA A 69 21.96 -4.81 16.79
N GLU A 70 20.95 -4.03 16.40
CA GLU A 70 19.75 -4.55 15.74
C GLU A 70 20.08 -5.16 14.37
N TYR A 71 20.88 -4.47 13.56
CA TYR A 71 21.32 -4.99 12.26
C TYR A 71 22.14 -6.27 12.44
N GLN A 72 23.13 -6.25 13.32
CA GLN A 72 24.03 -7.38 13.55
C GLN A 72 23.29 -8.61 14.07
N ASN A 73 22.36 -8.43 15.01
CA ASN A 73 21.60 -9.53 15.58
C ASN A 73 20.54 -10.10 14.61
N THR A 74 20.07 -9.29 13.66
CA THR A 74 18.98 -9.69 12.76
C THR A 74 19.51 -10.28 11.46
N PHE A 75 20.50 -9.64 10.85
CA PHE A 75 20.99 -9.99 9.53
C PHE A 75 22.42 -10.55 9.56
N GLY A 76 23.23 -10.11 10.53
CA GLY A 76 24.63 -10.54 10.63
C GLY A 76 25.45 -10.09 9.42
N GLU A 77 26.37 -10.97 8.98
CA GLU A 77 27.28 -10.66 7.87
C GLU A 77 26.80 -11.20 6.51
N ASP A 78 26.01 -12.27 6.52
CA ASP A 78 25.70 -13.04 5.32
C ASP A 78 24.27 -12.83 4.79
N THR A 79 23.38 -12.24 5.60
CA THR A 79 21.98 -12.08 5.24
C THR A 79 21.70 -10.69 4.69
N VAL A 80 21.14 -10.63 3.48
CA VAL A 80 20.67 -9.36 2.90
C VAL A 80 19.44 -8.87 3.68
N PRO A 81 19.39 -7.59 4.06
CA PRO A 81 18.21 -7.04 4.72
C PRO A 81 16.90 -7.30 3.96
N TYR A 82 15.90 -7.76 4.65
CA TYR A 82 14.56 -8.03 4.13
C TYR A 82 13.50 -7.35 4.98
N MET A 83 12.30 -7.15 4.41
CA MET A 83 11.19 -6.52 5.09
C MET A 83 10.65 -7.41 6.21
N ARG A 84 10.68 -6.91 7.44
CA ARG A 84 10.15 -7.57 8.64
C ARG A 84 8.83 -6.91 9.04
N ILE A 85 7.72 -7.52 8.68
CA ILE A 85 6.40 -7.12 9.18
C ILE A 85 6.04 -8.09 10.29
N LEU A 86 6.13 -7.64 11.52
CA LEU A 86 5.87 -8.47 12.69
C LEU A 86 4.60 -8.00 13.42
N THR A 87 3.67 -8.94 13.62
CA THR A 87 2.68 -8.83 14.67
C THR A 87 3.25 -9.53 15.89
N GLU A 88 3.54 -8.79 16.95
CA GLU A 88 3.96 -9.35 18.23
C GLU A 88 2.82 -9.24 19.23
N GLU A 89 2.62 -10.29 20.01
CA GLU A 89 1.67 -10.26 21.11
C GLU A 89 2.02 -9.12 22.09
N GLY A 90 1.01 -8.35 22.47
CA GLY A 90 1.20 -7.20 23.35
C GLY A 90 1.66 -5.91 22.66
N ARG A 91 1.98 -5.91 21.37
CA ARG A 91 2.28 -4.68 20.60
C ARG A 91 1.05 -4.04 20.01
N ALA A 92 1.04 -2.71 20.03
CA ALA A 92 -0.05 -1.94 19.44
C ALA A 92 -0.15 -2.14 17.92
N GLN A 93 -1.38 -2.26 17.40
CA GLN A 93 -1.68 -2.36 15.96
C GLN A 93 -1.08 -1.21 15.13
N VAL A 94 -0.79 -0.08 15.76
CA VAL A 94 -0.13 1.08 15.13
C VAL A 94 1.22 0.71 14.51
N ALA A 95 2.01 -0.13 15.19
CA ALA A 95 3.30 -0.58 14.67
C ALA A 95 3.14 -1.38 13.37
N PHE A 96 2.21 -2.34 13.35
CA PHE A 96 1.89 -3.10 12.14
C PHE A 96 1.45 -2.21 10.98
N ASN A 97 0.56 -1.25 11.23
CA ASN A 97 0.08 -0.32 10.21
C ASN A 97 1.19 0.58 9.66
N ARG A 98 2.14 0.98 10.48
CA ARG A 98 3.32 1.73 10.05
C ARG A 98 4.23 0.88 9.15
N HIS A 99 4.48 -0.37 9.53
CA HIS A 99 5.24 -1.30 8.70
C HIS A 99 4.56 -1.54 7.34
N LEU A 100 3.25 -1.76 7.35
CA LEU A 100 2.49 -1.96 6.13
C LEU A 100 2.54 -0.72 5.22
N SER A 101 2.38 0.48 5.78
CA SER A 101 2.49 1.74 5.05
C SER A 101 3.87 1.91 4.42
N LEU A 102 4.92 1.56 5.15
CA LEU A 102 6.30 1.58 4.65
C LEU A 102 6.54 0.51 3.57
N ALA A 103 5.97 -0.68 3.74
CA ALA A 103 6.09 -1.77 2.77
C ALA A 103 5.45 -1.44 1.42
N GLU A 104 4.31 -0.78 1.44
CA GLU A 104 3.58 -0.34 0.24
C GLU A 104 4.15 0.95 -0.37
N GLY A 105 4.97 1.68 0.36
CA GLY A 105 5.63 2.90 -0.12
C GLY A 105 6.64 2.61 -1.23
N PHE A 106 6.79 3.54 -2.17
CA PHE A 106 7.80 3.44 -3.21
C PHE A 106 9.20 3.65 -2.62
N ALA A 107 10.15 2.86 -3.12
CA ALA A 107 11.54 2.97 -2.72
C ALA A 107 12.28 4.13 -3.37
N ALA A 108 11.77 4.66 -4.50
CA ALA A 108 12.28 5.84 -5.18
C ALA A 108 11.45 7.08 -4.83
N SER A 109 11.80 8.24 -5.37
CA SER A 109 11.19 9.52 -5.02
C SER A 109 9.67 9.47 -4.85
N ASP A 110 9.17 10.00 -3.76
CA ASP A 110 7.74 10.07 -3.43
C ASP A 110 7.00 11.25 -4.05
N ALA A 111 7.63 11.94 -4.99
CA ALA A 111 7.08 13.15 -5.61
C ALA A 111 5.69 12.95 -6.22
N VAL A 112 5.30 11.71 -6.49
CA VAL A 112 4.02 11.36 -7.13
C VAL A 112 2.95 10.95 -6.11
N LEU A 113 3.33 10.71 -4.87
CA LEU A 113 2.40 10.19 -3.87
C LEU A 113 2.23 11.20 -2.74
N ASN A 114 1.02 11.72 -2.61
CA ASN A 114 0.52 12.26 -1.34
C ASN A 114 0.38 11.11 -0.33
N SER A 115 1.47 10.38 -0.09
CA SER A 115 1.49 9.34 0.91
C SER A 115 1.45 10.00 2.28
N ALA A 116 0.65 9.46 3.15
CA ALA A 116 0.64 9.87 4.53
C ALA A 116 2.05 9.71 5.08
N SER A 117 2.61 10.80 5.50
CA SER A 117 3.95 10.83 6.07
C SER A 117 3.98 10.00 7.35
N LEU A 118 4.87 9.03 7.42
CA LEU A 118 5.13 8.30 8.67
C LEU A 118 5.57 9.26 9.79
N VAL A 119 6.25 10.34 9.45
CA VAL A 119 6.63 11.40 10.39
C VAL A 119 5.40 11.98 11.10
N THR A 120 4.37 12.34 10.36
CA THR A 120 3.11 12.85 10.93
C THR A 120 2.44 11.79 11.80
N SER A 121 2.37 10.55 11.33
CA SER A 121 1.80 9.44 12.08
C SER A 121 2.53 9.18 13.40
N MET A 122 3.86 9.29 13.40
CA MET A 122 4.67 9.12 14.61
C MET A 122 4.55 10.32 15.55
N ALA A 123 4.57 11.55 15.02
CA ALA A 123 4.44 12.77 15.82
C ALA A 123 3.09 12.85 16.54
N THR A 124 2.02 12.44 15.89
CA THR A 124 0.65 12.44 16.43
C THR A 124 0.25 11.12 17.09
N ASN A 125 1.13 10.13 17.09
CA ASN A 125 0.86 8.76 17.53
C ASN A 125 -0.42 8.17 16.92
N SER A 126 -0.66 8.46 15.66
CA SER A 126 -1.84 8.03 14.91
C SER A 126 -1.51 6.93 13.90
N VAL A 127 -2.55 6.28 13.39
CA VAL A 127 -2.41 5.34 12.27
C VAL A 127 -2.22 6.14 10.97
N PRO A 128 -1.26 5.78 10.10
CA PRO A 128 -1.11 6.42 8.81
C PRO A 128 -2.42 6.36 8.01
N SER A 129 -2.99 7.52 7.69
CA SER A 129 -4.28 7.59 6.98
C SER A 129 -4.20 7.19 5.50
N GLY A 130 -3.03 7.27 4.91
CA GLY A 130 -2.81 6.98 3.48
C GLY A 130 -3.05 5.54 3.09
N TRP A 131 -2.83 4.58 3.97
CA TRP A 131 -3.03 3.18 3.64
C TRP A 131 -4.51 2.81 3.43
N ARG A 132 -5.45 3.47 4.14
CA ARG A 132 -6.89 3.28 3.92
C ARG A 132 -7.36 3.81 2.57
N THR A 133 -6.71 4.84 2.05
CA THR A 133 -7.04 5.42 0.75
C THR A 133 -6.37 4.69 -0.40
N THR A 134 -5.20 4.10 -0.19
CA THR A 134 -4.50 3.32 -1.21
C THR A 134 -5.16 1.97 -1.47
N THR A 135 -5.65 1.28 -0.46
CA THR A 135 -6.41 0.04 -0.66
C THR A 135 -7.74 0.26 -1.36
N SER A 136 -8.33 1.46 -1.23
CA SER A 136 -9.56 1.85 -1.96
C SER A 136 -9.28 2.27 -3.40
N ARG A 137 -8.07 2.74 -3.73
CA ARG A 137 -7.77 3.34 -5.03
C ARG A 137 -7.01 2.47 -6.00
N THR A 138 -6.27 1.53 -5.51
CA THR A 138 -5.58 0.58 -6.37
C THR A 138 -6.12 -0.82 -6.15
N ASN A 139 -7.16 -1.12 -6.86
CA ASN A 139 -7.32 -2.50 -7.27
C ASN A 139 -6.03 -2.84 -8.04
N ARG A 140 -5.13 -3.61 -7.43
CA ARG A 140 -3.84 -4.05 -7.98
C ARG A 140 -3.96 -4.74 -9.34
N ASN A 141 -5.17 -5.02 -9.78
CA ASN A 141 -5.50 -5.60 -11.09
C ASN A 141 -5.88 -4.54 -12.14
N GLY A 142 -5.56 -3.27 -11.92
CA GLY A 142 -5.88 -2.20 -12.87
C GLY A 142 -7.35 -1.81 -12.94
N ALA A 143 -8.22 -2.50 -12.23
CA ALA A 143 -9.60 -2.08 -12.08
C ALA A 143 -9.65 -1.06 -10.94
N VAL A 144 -9.78 0.20 -11.29
CA VAL A 144 -10.00 1.28 -10.32
C VAL A 144 -11.37 1.09 -9.71
N ALA A 145 -11.43 0.40 -8.58
CA ALA A 145 -12.66 0.35 -7.80
C ALA A 145 -12.95 1.78 -7.34
N GLY A 146 -13.94 2.41 -7.96
CA GLY A 146 -14.37 3.75 -7.62
C GLY A 146 -13.80 4.87 -8.47
N SER A 147 -13.23 4.59 -9.64
CA SER A 147 -13.10 5.64 -10.65
C SER A 147 -14.49 6.21 -10.97
N PRO A 148 -14.66 7.54 -10.94
CA PRO A 148 -15.93 8.15 -11.36
C PRO A 148 -16.37 7.64 -12.74
N ALA A 149 -15.42 7.34 -13.61
CA ALA A 149 -15.68 6.74 -14.91
C ALA A 149 -16.31 5.32 -14.83
N ALA A 150 -15.95 4.51 -13.82
CA ALA A 150 -16.54 3.18 -13.68
C ALA A 150 -17.95 3.22 -13.10
N THR A 151 -18.29 4.22 -12.27
CA THR A 151 -19.64 4.38 -11.71
C THR A 151 -20.63 5.01 -12.69
N THR A 152 -20.13 5.75 -13.70
CA THR A 152 -20.97 6.35 -14.74
C THR A 152 -21.28 5.40 -15.90
N LYS A 153 -20.55 4.29 -16.01
CA LYS A 153 -20.79 3.27 -17.03
C LYS A 153 -22.16 2.62 -16.84
N ARG A 154 -22.86 2.42 -17.96
CA ARG A 154 -24.16 1.73 -17.98
C ARG A 154 -23.98 0.31 -18.51
N PHE A 155 -24.70 -0.62 -17.90
CA PHE A 155 -24.66 -2.03 -18.25
C PHE A 155 -26.08 -2.51 -18.58
N ARG A 156 -26.18 -3.28 -19.64
CA ARG A 156 -27.40 -4.00 -19.99
C ARG A 156 -27.29 -5.43 -19.48
N ILE A 157 -28.16 -5.80 -18.55
CA ILE A 157 -28.25 -7.15 -18.00
C ILE A 157 -29.42 -7.84 -18.69
N VAL A 158 -29.17 -8.90 -19.42
CA VAL A 158 -30.19 -9.73 -20.03
C VAL A 158 -30.48 -10.90 -19.11
N VAL A 159 -31.73 -11.07 -18.74
CA VAL A 159 -32.20 -12.07 -17.77
C VAL A 159 -33.21 -12.96 -18.40
N GLN A 160 -33.02 -14.25 -18.25
CA GLN A 160 -34.02 -15.26 -18.55
C GLN A 160 -34.85 -15.51 -17.28
N ALA A 161 -36.15 -15.21 -17.34
CA ALA A 161 -37.05 -15.51 -16.24
C ALA A 161 -37.32 -17.02 -16.20
N GLN A 162 -37.30 -17.63 -15.00
CA GLN A 162 -37.75 -19.01 -14.88
C GLN A 162 -39.25 -19.11 -14.99
N PRO A 163 -39.80 -20.09 -15.72
CA PRO A 163 -41.22 -20.29 -15.80
C PRO A 163 -41.75 -20.73 -14.42
N ARG A 164 -42.54 -19.87 -13.80
CA ARG A 164 -43.37 -20.24 -12.63
C ARG A 164 -44.65 -20.88 -13.15
N GLY A 165 -44.61 -22.21 -13.24
CA GLY A 165 -45.80 -23.04 -13.47
C GLY A 165 -46.74 -22.55 -14.59
N GLY A 166 -46.57 -23.08 -15.82
CA GLY A 166 -47.48 -22.81 -16.93
C GLY A 166 -46.71 -22.57 -18.26
N ARG A 167 -47.30 -23.01 -19.34
CA ARG A 167 -46.80 -23.03 -20.73
C ARG A 167 -46.54 -21.66 -21.40
N GLN A 168 -46.09 -20.64 -20.66
CA GLN A 168 -45.83 -19.34 -21.24
C GLN A 168 -44.30 -19.19 -21.50
N ARG A 169 -43.96 -18.90 -22.78
CA ARG A 169 -42.62 -18.41 -23.15
C ARG A 169 -42.37 -17.15 -22.36
N THR A 170 -41.44 -17.23 -21.43
CA THR A 170 -40.99 -16.07 -20.67
C THR A 170 -40.09 -15.22 -21.55
N PRO A 171 -40.42 -13.98 -21.88
CA PRO A 171 -39.57 -13.11 -22.66
C PRO A 171 -38.30 -12.79 -21.85
N ASN A 172 -37.20 -12.71 -22.54
CA ASN A 172 -35.96 -12.20 -21.93
C ASN A 172 -36.18 -10.76 -21.48
N ALA A 173 -36.03 -10.50 -20.19
CA ALA A 173 -36.08 -9.14 -19.65
C ALA A 173 -34.70 -8.52 -19.74
N SER A 174 -34.61 -7.26 -20.15
CA SER A 174 -33.35 -6.52 -20.13
C SER A 174 -33.45 -5.35 -19.15
N TYR A 175 -32.45 -5.23 -18.30
CA TYR A 175 -32.33 -4.14 -17.34
C TYR A 175 -31.14 -3.28 -17.72
N LEU A 176 -31.34 -1.97 -17.80
CA LEU A 176 -30.25 -1.00 -17.98
C LEU A 176 -29.90 -0.44 -16.59
N VAL A 177 -28.66 -0.67 -16.15
CA VAL A 177 -28.26 -0.38 -14.78
C VAL A 177 -26.93 0.38 -14.79
N SER A 178 -26.74 1.33 -13.87
CA SER A 178 -25.46 1.98 -13.68
C SER A 178 -24.47 1.02 -13.01
N GLY A 179 -23.18 1.21 -13.22
CA GLY A 179 -22.14 0.40 -12.58
C GLY A 179 -22.23 0.40 -11.06
N LYS A 180 -22.72 1.49 -10.48
CA LYS A 180 -22.96 1.63 -9.05
C LYS A 180 -24.04 0.67 -8.53
N ASP A 181 -25.09 0.48 -9.28
CA ASP A 181 -26.28 -0.27 -8.85
C ASP A 181 -26.28 -1.72 -9.35
N MET A 182 -25.27 -2.11 -10.12
CA MET A 182 -25.17 -3.43 -10.74
C MET A 182 -25.28 -4.57 -9.74
N SER A 183 -24.56 -4.50 -8.63
CA SER A 183 -24.56 -5.54 -7.59
C SER A 183 -25.93 -5.69 -6.91
N SER A 184 -26.62 -4.58 -6.66
CA SER A 184 -27.96 -4.58 -6.08
C SER A 184 -28.98 -5.18 -7.03
N GLN A 185 -28.89 -4.86 -8.32
CA GLN A 185 -29.76 -5.39 -9.35
C GLN A 185 -29.52 -6.90 -9.59
N MET A 186 -28.28 -7.35 -9.55
CA MET A 186 -27.98 -8.78 -9.66
C MET A 186 -28.58 -9.57 -8.49
N LYS A 187 -28.44 -9.07 -7.26
CA LYS A 187 -29.07 -9.68 -6.07
C LYS A 187 -30.61 -9.74 -6.21
N TYR A 188 -31.21 -8.67 -6.70
CA TYR A 188 -32.66 -8.62 -6.94
C TYR A 188 -33.10 -9.65 -7.98
N ILE A 189 -32.36 -9.82 -9.08
CA ILE A 189 -32.62 -10.80 -10.13
C ILE A 189 -32.55 -12.22 -9.57
N HIS A 190 -31.50 -12.54 -8.82
CA HIS A 190 -31.35 -13.86 -8.20
C HIS A 190 -32.41 -14.15 -7.15
N ALA A 191 -32.79 -13.17 -6.33
CA ALA A 191 -33.89 -13.33 -5.34
C ALA A 191 -35.23 -13.66 -5.98
N ARG A 192 -35.45 -13.23 -7.23
CA ARG A 192 -36.62 -13.54 -8.01
C ARG A 192 -36.55 -14.83 -8.86
N GLY A 193 -35.45 -15.56 -8.73
CA GLY A 193 -35.20 -16.78 -9.49
C GLY A 193 -34.85 -16.54 -10.98
N GLY A 194 -34.48 -15.31 -11.34
CA GLY A 194 -34.00 -14.98 -12.68
C GLY A 194 -32.58 -15.49 -12.91
N ARG A 195 -32.29 -15.99 -14.12
CA ARG A 195 -30.95 -16.37 -14.56
C ARG A 195 -30.37 -15.28 -15.46
N ILE A 196 -29.21 -14.75 -15.10
CA ILE A 196 -28.50 -13.78 -15.92
C ILE A 196 -27.87 -14.51 -17.10
N VAL A 197 -28.19 -14.04 -18.31
CA VAL A 197 -27.69 -14.60 -19.57
C VAL A 197 -26.46 -13.86 -20.06
N SER A 198 -26.50 -12.52 -20.03
CA SER A 198 -25.38 -11.70 -20.45
C SER A 198 -25.38 -10.35 -19.75
N ILE A 199 -24.21 -9.77 -19.60
CA ILE A 199 -24.00 -8.41 -19.13
C ILE A 199 -23.11 -7.72 -20.17
N THR A 200 -23.62 -6.66 -20.77
CA THR A 200 -22.89 -5.88 -21.80
C THR A 200 -22.81 -4.42 -21.37
N GLU A 201 -21.65 -3.82 -21.57
CA GLU A 201 -21.47 -2.38 -21.37
C GLU A 201 -22.21 -1.64 -22.51
N VAL A 202 -22.93 -0.60 -22.15
CA VAL A 202 -23.64 0.27 -23.09
C VAL A 202 -22.96 1.62 -23.04
N MET A 203 -22.39 2.03 -24.17
CA MET A 203 -21.82 3.38 -24.34
C MET A 203 -22.91 4.44 -24.43
#